data_8d3bef9dc2d318463c3747b71fd320b7
#
_entry.id   8d3bef9dc2d318463c3747b71fd320b7
#
_cell.length_a   1.000
_cell.length_b   1.000
_cell.length_c   1.000
_cell.angle_alpha   90.00
_cell.angle_beta   90.00
_cell.angle_gamma   90.00
#
_symmetry.space_group_name_H-M   'P 1'
#
loop_
_entity.id
_entity.type
_entity.pdbx_description
1 polymer ?
#
loop_
_entity_poly.entity_id
_entity_poly.type
_entity_poly.pdbx_seq_one_letter_code
_entity_poly.pdbx_strand_id
1 'polypeptide(L)'
;PDVSFENMFADNCGYQMMMRPCDFDVVLCCNQLGDLFSDLTGSFAGSLGMLPSACLASNPADGAAFGIYESTSGSAPDIAGKGIANPVGMILSVGMMFEFTFGRADLNHAVERAIERAIANGIATRDVGGTASSTEMTDAILERLMQ
;
A
#
# COMPACT_ATOMS: atom_id res chain seq x y z
N PRO A 1 9.37 14.81 -23.78
CA PRO A 1 8.88 13.93 -22.71
C PRO A 1 7.52 13.38 -23.13
N ASP A 2 7.37 12.07 -23.04
CA ASP A 2 6.19 11.35 -23.50
C ASP A 2 5.12 11.24 -22.37
N VAL A 3 5.00 12.31 -21.58
CA VAL A 3 4.03 12.40 -20.47
C VAL A 3 2.97 13.42 -20.85
N SER A 4 1.71 13.00 -20.88
CA SER A 4 0.56 13.90 -21.01
C SER A 4 0.17 14.43 -19.64
N PHE A 5 -0.18 15.71 -19.58
CA PHE A 5 -0.58 16.37 -18.35
C PHE A 5 -1.97 17.00 -18.52
N GLU A 6 -2.86 16.72 -17.60
CA GLU A 6 -4.22 17.28 -17.56
C GLU A 6 -4.50 17.89 -16.19
N ASN A 7 -5.14 19.06 -16.15
CA ASN A 7 -5.65 19.66 -14.92
C ASN A 7 -7.10 19.25 -14.69
N MET A 8 -7.41 18.84 -13.46
CA MET A 8 -8.74 18.42 -13.09
C MET A 8 -9.15 19.08 -11.76
N PHE A 9 -10.42 19.51 -11.64
CA PHE A 9 -10.96 19.95 -10.36
C PHE A 9 -11.00 18.78 -9.37
N ALA A 10 -10.75 19.06 -8.10
CA ALA A 10 -10.57 18.03 -7.07
C ALA A 10 -11.79 17.11 -6.91
N ASP A 11 -13.00 17.68 -6.94
CA ASP A 11 -14.25 16.92 -6.87
C ASP A 11 -14.42 15.97 -8.06
N ASN A 12 -14.15 16.47 -9.27
CA ASN A 12 -14.19 15.64 -10.48
C ASN A 12 -13.06 14.61 -10.49
N CYS A 13 -11.85 14.97 -10.02
CA CYS A 13 -10.73 14.04 -9.91
C CYS A 13 -11.08 12.85 -9.03
N GLY A 14 -11.59 13.09 -7.83
CA GLY A 14 -12.04 12.02 -6.94
C GLY A 14 -13.11 11.13 -7.57
N TYR A 15 -14.10 11.73 -8.23
CA TYR A 15 -15.13 10.97 -8.95
C TYR A 15 -14.54 10.12 -10.09
N GLN A 16 -13.68 10.69 -10.93
CA GLN A 16 -13.08 9.98 -12.05
C GLN A 16 -12.13 8.87 -11.61
N MET A 17 -11.36 9.07 -10.55
CA MET A 17 -10.52 8.02 -9.96
C MET A 17 -11.33 6.80 -9.54
N MET A 18 -12.52 7.01 -8.97
CA MET A 18 -13.41 5.91 -8.60
C MET A 18 -14.06 5.21 -9.79
N MET A 19 -14.38 5.97 -10.85
CA MET A 19 -15.06 5.44 -12.03
C MET A 19 -14.12 4.82 -13.06
N ARG A 20 -12.92 5.36 -13.20
CA ARG A 20 -11.95 4.99 -14.23
C ARG A 20 -10.54 4.96 -13.67
N PRO A 21 -10.25 4.14 -12.63
CA PRO A 21 -8.94 4.15 -11.96
C PRO A 21 -7.77 3.87 -12.90
N CYS A 22 -7.98 3.07 -13.94
CA CYS A 22 -6.93 2.72 -14.91
C CYS A 22 -6.53 3.87 -15.86
N ASP A 23 -7.24 5.00 -15.83
CA ASP A 23 -6.90 6.18 -16.63
C ASP A 23 -5.85 7.08 -15.93
N PHE A 24 -5.50 6.75 -14.69
CA PHE A 24 -4.58 7.54 -13.87
C PHE A 24 -3.27 6.78 -13.62
N ASP A 25 -2.15 7.31 -14.13
CA ASP A 25 -0.82 6.80 -13.81
C ASP A 25 -0.26 7.49 -12.56
N VAL A 26 -0.37 8.83 -12.51
CA VAL A 26 0.13 9.66 -11.40
C VAL A 26 -0.84 10.81 -11.15
N VAL A 27 -1.18 11.05 -9.89
CA VAL A 27 -1.98 12.19 -9.45
C VAL A 27 -1.12 13.14 -8.62
N LEU A 28 -0.90 14.36 -9.12
CA LEU A 28 -0.19 15.41 -8.39
C LEU A 28 -1.19 16.34 -7.73
N CYS A 29 -1.15 16.44 -6.43
CA CYS A 29 -2.03 17.29 -5.64
C CYS A 29 -1.35 17.82 -4.36
N CYS A 30 -1.99 18.76 -3.66
CA CYS A 30 -1.53 19.19 -2.35
C CYS A 30 -1.71 18.07 -1.31
N ASN A 31 -0.98 18.16 -0.20
CA ASN A 31 -0.97 17.16 0.85
C ASN A 31 -2.38 16.74 1.33
N GLN A 32 -3.26 17.71 1.59
CA GLN A 32 -4.61 17.43 2.08
C GLN A 32 -5.46 16.61 1.09
N LEU A 33 -5.39 16.94 -0.21
CA LEU A 33 -6.11 16.18 -1.23
C LEU A 33 -5.44 14.83 -1.51
N GLY A 34 -4.11 14.76 -1.42
CA GLY A 34 -3.36 13.53 -1.56
C GLY A 34 -3.74 12.50 -0.49
N ASP A 35 -3.85 12.96 0.74
CA ASP A 35 -4.29 12.13 1.87
C ASP A 35 -5.70 11.56 1.64
N LEU A 36 -6.65 12.43 1.27
CA LEU A 36 -8.02 12.00 0.96
C LEU A 36 -8.09 11.04 -0.23
N PHE A 37 -7.35 11.32 -1.30
CA PHE A 37 -7.41 10.51 -2.52
C PHE A 37 -6.70 9.17 -2.33
N SER A 38 -5.59 9.12 -1.59
CA SER A 38 -4.92 7.86 -1.28
C SER A 38 -5.82 6.92 -0.46
N ASP A 39 -6.54 7.45 0.53
CA ASP A 39 -7.51 6.67 1.31
C ASP A 39 -8.67 6.15 0.44
N LEU A 40 -9.19 6.99 -0.48
CA LEU A 40 -10.21 6.56 -1.43
C LEU A 40 -9.73 5.40 -2.32
N THR A 41 -8.45 5.41 -2.72
CA THR A 41 -7.89 4.29 -3.52
C THR A 41 -7.83 2.98 -2.75
N GLY A 42 -7.85 3.01 -1.41
CA GLY A 42 -7.99 1.82 -0.57
C GLY A 42 -9.21 0.99 -0.87
N SER A 43 -10.27 1.63 -1.42
CA SER A 43 -11.48 0.92 -1.86
C SER A 43 -11.20 -0.07 -3.00
N PHE A 44 -10.20 0.17 -3.83
CA PHE A 44 -9.81 -0.75 -4.92
C PHE A 44 -9.09 -1.99 -4.39
N ALA A 45 -8.31 -1.82 -3.32
CA ALA A 45 -7.65 -2.93 -2.62
C ALA A 45 -8.60 -3.64 -1.64
N GLY A 46 -9.78 -3.08 -1.39
CA GLY A 46 -10.81 -3.62 -0.50
C GLY A 46 -10.63 -3.26 0.97
N SER A 47 -9.51 -2.67 1.38
CA SER A 47 -9.25 -2.26 2.76
C SER A 47 -8.10 -1.26 2.85
N LEU A 48 -8.20 -0.29 3.77
CA LEU A 48 -7.09 0.59 4.16
C LEU A 48 -5.89 -0.19 4.71
N GLY A 49 -6.11 -1.34 5.34
CA GLY A 49 -5.04 -2.22 5.84
C GLY A 49 -4.17 -2.84 4.74
N MET A 50 -4.54 -2.69 3.48
CA MET A 50 -3.75 -3.12 2.32
C MET A 50 -2.80 -2.04 1.80
N LEU A 51 -2.94 -0.79 2.24
CA LEU A 51 -2.23 0.34 1.66
C LEU A 51 -0.89 0.62 2.37
N PRO A 52 0.24 0.59 1.64
CA PRO A 52 1.51 1.09 2.13
C PRO A 52 1.63 2.60 1.94
N SER A 53 2.54 3.22 2.68
CA SER A 53 2.93 4.60 2.50
C SER A 53 4.43 4.82 2.71
N ALA A 54 4.99 5.74 1.93
CA ALA A 54 6.37 6.18 2.06
C ALA A 54 6.45 7.71 1.89
N CYS A 55 7.03 8.38 2.87
CA CYS A 55 7.38 9.80 2.79
C CYS A 55 8.90 9.92 2.60
N LEU A 56 9.35 10.35 1.43
CA LEU A 56 10.75 10.36 1.04
C LEU A 56 11.32 11.76 1.07
N ALA A 57 12.54 11.92 1.62
CA ALA A 57 13.25 13.18 1.69
C ALA A 57 13.88 13.61 0.36
N SER A 58 14.06 12.70 -0.59
CA SER A 58 14.64 12.93 -1.91
C SER A 58 14.08 11.96 -2.94
N ASN A 59 14.33 12.23 -4.22
CA ASN A 59 13.95 11.31 -5.28
C ASN A 59 14.80 10.02 -5.21
N PRO A 60 14.20 8.84 -5.10
CA PRO A 60 14.95 7.57 -5.08
C PRO A 60 15.78 7.32 -6.34
N ALA A 61 15.43 7.91 -7.48
CA ALA A 61 16.20 7.80 -8.72
C ALA A 61 17.58 8.45 -8.63
N ASP A 62 17.78 9.38 -7.68
CA ASP A 62 19.06 10.06 -7.45
C ASP A 62 19.98 9.26 -6.48
N GLY A 63 19.55 8.10 -6.02
CA GLY A 63 20.23 7.24 -5.06
C GLY A 63 19.37 6.87 -3.86
N ALA A 64 19.95 6.30 -2.81
CA ALA A 64 19.22 5.90 -1.61
C ALA A 64 18.50 7.09 -0.96
N ALA A 65 17.19 7.00 -0.82
CA ALA A 65 16.37 8.02 -0.19
C ALA A 65 16.16 7.71 1.30
N PHE A 66 16.39 8.70 2.16
CA PHE A 66 15.90 8.62 3.54
C PHE A 66 14.38 8.78 3.53
N GLY A 67 13.67 7.93 4.27
CA GLY A 67 12.21 7.94 4.28
C GLY A 67 11.61 7.51 5.62
N ILE A 68 10.34 7.86 5.79
CA ILE A 68 9.44 7.32 6.81
C ILE A 68 8.47 6.39 6.10
N TYR A 69 8.35 5.19 6.61
CA TYR A 69 7.54 4.12 6.05
C TYR A 69 6.49 3.69 7.06
N GLU A 70 5.23 3.78 6.68
CA GLU A 70 4.10 3.46 7.57
C GLU A 70 2.95 2.85 6.77
N SER A 71 2.01 2.22 7.45
CA SER A 71 0.74 1.87 6.82
C SER A 71 -0.15 3.11 6.78
N THR A 72 -0.96 3.28 5.74
CA THR A 72 -1.93 4.38 5.63
C THR A 72 -3.03 4.28 6.67
N SER A 73 -3.28 3.07 7.21
CA SER A 73 -4.31 2.82 8.22
C SER A 73 -4.03 3.53 9.55
N GLY A 74 -5.08 4.07 10.17
CA GLY A 74 -5.01 4.70 11.49
C GLY A 74 -4.84 3.69 12.65
N SER A 75 -4.89 4.19 13.89
CA SER A 75 -4.66 3.42 15.13
C SER A 75 -5.73 2.38 15.45
N ALA A 76 -6.92 2.47 14.86
CA ALA A 76 -8.06 1.56 15.01
C ALA A 76 -8.26 1.04 16.45
N PRO A 77 -8.55 1.94 17.42
CA PRO A 77 -8.60 1.58 18.85
C PRO A 77 -9.66 0.54 19.17
N ASP A 78 -10.68 0.42 18.35
CA ASP A 78 -11.76 -0.56 18.46
C ASP A 78 -11.32 -2.01 18.24
N ILE A 79 -10.22 -2.22 17.49
CA ILE A 79 -9.66 -3.55 17.24
C ILE A 79 -8.30 -3.77 17.93
N ALA A 80 -7.80 -2.81 18.67
CA ALA A 80 -6.53 -2.92 19.38
C ALA A 80 -6.50 -4.14 20.32
N GLY A 81 -5.43 -4.92 20.26
CA GLY A 81 -5.24 -6.12 21.07
C GLY A 81 -6.04 -7.35 20.64
N LYS A 82 -6.90 -7.25 19.60
CA LYS A 82 -7.73 -8.40 19.15
C LYS A 82 -7.00 -9.32 18.15
N GLY A 83 -5.83 -8.96 17.68
CA GLY A 83 -5.04 -9.76 16.72
C GLY A 83 -5.70 -9.94 15.35
N ILE A 84 -6.55 -9.00 14.93
CA ILE A 84 -7.34 -9.09 13.68
C ILE A 84 -7.00 -8.00 12.67
N ALA A 85 -6.08 -7.09 12.98
CA ALA A 85 -5.64 -6.05 12.07
C ALA A 85 -4.89 -6.67 10.87
N ASN A 86 -5.11 -6.13 9.69
CA ASN A 86 -4.42 -6.55 8.48
C ASN A 86 -2.96 -6.05 8.49
N PRO A 87 -1.94 -6.92 8.45
CA PRO A 87 -0.54 -6.51 8.50
C PRO A 87 0.03 -6.13 7.13
N VAL A 88 -0.71 -6.35 6.04
CA VAL A 88 -0.20 -6.25 4.65
C VAL A 88 0.32 -4.86 4.33
N GLY A 89 -0.41 -3.79 4.66
CA GLY A 89 0.03 -2.42 4.40
C GLY A 89 1.39 -2.11 5.02
N MET A 90 1.62 -2.56 6.27
CA MET A 90 2.91 -2.36 6.94
C MET A 90 4.02 -3.22 6.32
N ILE A 91 3.73 -4.46 5.94
CA ILE A 91 4.68 -5.35 5.28
C ILE A 91 5.09 -4.80 3.90
N LEU A 92 4.13 -4.26 3.13
CA LEU A 92 4.40 -3.57 1.87
C LEU A 92 5.25 -2.31 2.08
N SER A 93 4.99 -1.54 3.15
CA SER A 93 5.80 -0.37 3.48
C SER A 93 7.27 -0.74 3.77
N VAL A 94 7.52 -1.90 4.39
CA VAL A 94 8.88 -2.46 4.54
C VAL A 94 9.47 -2.83 3.17
N GLY A 95 8.67 -3.37 2.25
CA GLY A 95 9.08 -3.61 0.86
C GLY A 95 9.54 -2.32 0.18
N MET A 96 8.75 -1.25 0.29
CA MET A 96 9.12 0.08 -0.23
C MET A 96 10.41 0.62 0.39
N MET A 97 10.65 0.36 1.68
CA MET A 97 11.90 0.74 2.35
C MET A 97 13.10 0.01 1.73
N PHE A 98 12.98 -1.28 1.43
CA PHE A 98 14.05 -2.00 0.73
C PHE A 98 14.33 -1.39 -0.64
N GLU A 99 13.32 -1.03 -1.39
CA GLU A 99 13.47 -0.44 -2.70
C GLU A 99 14.07 0.98 -2.63
N PHE A 100 13.43 1.89 -1.90
CA PHE A 100 13.76 3.31 -1.97
C PHE A 100 14.96 3.71 -1.10
N THR A 101 15.14 3.09 0.06
CA THR A 101 16.29 3.40 0.93
C THR A 101 17.51 2.51 0.61
N PHE A 102 17.29 1.24 0.32
CA PHE A 102 18.41 0.30 0.14
C PHE A 102 18.68 -0.09 -1.32
N GLY A 103 17.90 0.42 -2.28
CA GLY A 103 18.06 0.12 -3.71
C GLY A 103 17.79 -1.35 -4.08
N ARG A 104 16.98 -2.05 -3.27
CA ARG A 104 16.70 -3.48 -3.38
C ARG A 104 15.25 -3.71 -3.85
N ALA A 105 14.94 -3.28 -5.08
CA ALA A 105 13.64 -3.55 -5.71
C ALA A 105 13.32 -5.05 -5.80
N ASP A 106 14.34 -5.90 -5.92
CA ASP A 106 14.18 -7.35 -5.91
C ASP A 106 13.52 -7.86 -4.63
N LEU A 107 13.84 -7.25 -3.47
CA LEU A 107 13.22 -7.60 -2.18
C LEU A 107 11.80 -7.07 -2.09
N ASN A 108 11.51 -5.86 -2.58
CA ASN A 108 10.15 -5.35 -2.65
C ASN A 108 9.26 -6.29 -3.47
N HIS A 109 9.67 -6.65 -4.68
CA HIS A 109 8.93 -7.60 -5.51
C HIS A 109 8.78 -8.99 -4.87
N ALA A 110 9.76 -9.43 -4.06
CA ALA A 110 9.61 -10.69 -3.34
C ALA A 110 8.50 -10.59 -2.27
N VAL A 111 8.43 -9.47 -1.55
CA VAL A 111 7.37 -9.19 -0.57
C VAL A 111 5.99 -9.16 -1.25
N GLU A 112 5.85 -8.42 -2.34
CA GLU A 112 4.60 -8.34 -3.11
C GLU A 112 4.11 -9.73 -3.54
N ARG A 113 4.99 -10.52 -4.17
CA ARG A 113 4.65 -11.89 -4.59
C ARG A 113 4.29 -12.82 -3.43
N ALA A 114 4.92 -12.66 -2.28
CA ALA A 114 4.60 -13.48 -1.10
C ALA A 114 3.18 -13.17 -0.59
N ILE A 115 2.80 -11.90 -0.58
CA ILE A 115 1.45 -11.45 -0.21
C ILE A 115 0.42 -11.97 -1.21
N GLU A 116 0.65 -11.78 -2.51
CA GLU A 116 -0.24 -12.28 -3.57
C GLU A 116 -0.48 -13.78 -3.44
N ARG A 117 0.58 -14.57 -3.19
CA ARG A 117 0.48 -16.02 -3.00
C ARG A 117 -0.28 -16.39 -1.73
N ALA A 118 -0.12 -15.64 -0.63
CA ALA A 118 -0.87 -15.88 0.60
C ALA A 118 -2.38 -15.69 0.36
N ILE A 119 -2.76 -14.57 -0.27
CA ILE A 119 -4.15 -14.26 -0.59
C ILE A 119 -4.73 -15.26 -1.60
N ALA A 120 -3.99 -15.60 -2.66
CA ALA A 120 -4.42 -16.57 -3.66
C ALA A 120 -4.67 -17.97 -3.06
N ASN A 121 -3.98 -18.31 -1.97
CA ASN A 121 -4.21 -19.54 -1.20
C ASN A 121 -5.33 -19.42 -0.13
N GLY A 122 -6.10 -18.33 -0.15
CA GLY A 122 -7.24 -18.12 0.73
C GLY A 122 -6.88 -17.63 2.14
N ILE A 123 -5.62 -17.23 2.38
CA ILE A 123 -5.19 -16.68 3.67
C ILE A 123 -5.32 -15.16 3.57
N ALA A 124 -6.37 -14.63 4.21
CA ALA A 124 -6.71 -13.22 4.20
C ALA A 124 -7.37 -12.83 5.52
N THR A 125 -7.21 -11.58 5.92
CA THR A 125 -7.85 -11.02 7.12
C THR A 125 -9.31 -10.62 6.87
N ARG A 126 -10.06 -10.30 7.93
CA ARG A 126 -11.51 -10.04 7.86
C ARG A 126 -11.90 -8.87 6.98
N ASP A 127 -11.11 -7.82 6.97
CA ASP A 127 -11.31 -6.59 6.21
C ASP A 127 -11.31 -6.81 4.69
N VAL A 128 -10.64 -7.87 4.22
CA VAL A 128 -10.62 -8.31 2.83
C VAL A 128 -11.35 -9.63 2.60
N GLY A 129 -12.30 -9.96 3.48
CA GLY A 129 -13.22 -11.10 3.31
C GLY A 129 -12.70 -12.46 3.78
N GLY A 130 -11.53 -12.51 4.44
CA GLY A 130 -10.96 -13.73 5.01
C GLY A 130 -11.31 -13.93 6.49
N THR A 131 -10.58 -14.84 7.14
CA THR A 131 -10.77 -15.17 8.56
C THR A 131 -9.45 -15.22 9.34
N ALA A 132 -8.32 -15.03 8.66
CA ALA A 132 -7.00 -15.10 9.27
C ALA A 132 -6.80 -13.98 10.31
N SER A 133 -6.11 -14.30 11.39
CA SER A 133 -5.57 -13.33 12.34
C SER A 133 -4.38 -12.59 11.74
N SER A 134 -3.96 -11.49 12.38
CA SER A 134 -2.73 -10.76 12.02
C SER A 134 -1.51 -11.69 11.99
N THR A 135 -1.39 -12.58 12.97
CA THR A 135 -0.28 -13.54 13.08
C THR A 135 -0.31 -14.57 11.96
N GLU A 136 -1.46 -15.22 11.73
CA GLU A 136 -1.59 -16.22 10.66
C GLU A 136 -1.28 -15.63 9.28
N MET A 137 -1.74 -14.40 9.00
CA MET A 137 -1.43 -13.72 7.76
C MET A 137 0.07 -13.40 7.64
N THR A 138 0.70 -12.92 8.73
CA THR A 138 2.14 -12.63 8.75
C THR A 138 2.97 -13.89 8.53
N ASP A 139 2.67 -14.96 9.25
CA ASP A 139 3.38 -16.24 9.14
C ASP A 139 3.26 -16.82 7.73
N ALA A 140 2.07 -16.75 7.15
CA ALA A 140 1.85 -17.19 5.78
C ALA A 140 2.67 -16.42 4.74
N ILE A 141 2.86 -15.11 4.94
CA ILE A 141 3.71 -14.29 4.07
C ILE A 141 5.18 -14.66 4.27
N LEU A 142 5.64 -14.80 5.51
CA LEU A 142 7.03 -15.17 5.84
C LEU A 142 7.42 -16.53 5.25
N GLU A 143 6.55 -17.54 5.35
CA GLU A 143 6.80 -18.85 4.75
C GLU A 143 7.04 -18.76 3.23
N ARG A 144 6.32 -17.87 2.54
CA ARG A 144 6.42 -17.69 1.09
C ARG A 144 7.59 -16.83 0.65
N LEU A 145 8.11 -15.98 1.54
CA LEU A 145 9.35 -15.25 1.31
C LEU A 145 10.60 -16.15 1.36
N MET A 146 10.52 -17.27 2.09
CA MET A 146 11.64 -18.22 2.26
C MET A 146 11.69 -19.30 1.16
N GLN A 147 10.72 -19.30 0.25
CA GLN A 147 10.64 -20.24 -0.88
C GLN A 147 11.14 -19.60 -2.18
#